data_7fbf5b71b86a6676f6fa8942261904a1
#
_entry.id   7fbf5b71b86a6676f6fa8942261904a1
#
_cell.length_a   1.000
_cell.length_b   1.000
_cell.length_c   1.000
_cell.angle_alpha   90.00
_cell.angle_beta   90.00
_cell.angle_gamma   90.00
#
_symmetry.space_group_name_H-M   'P 1'
#
loop_
_entity.id
_entity.type
_entity.pdbx_description
1 polymer ?
#
loop_
_entity_poly.entity_id
_entity_poly.type
_entity_poly.pdbx_seq_one_letter_code
_entity_poly.pdbx_strand_id
1 'polypeptide(L)'
;MKRIFCALLAGALTLGAALPVQAADKAVLRVAADAKQTAISDHLYGAFIEDISYACDGGLVSNLVNNDSFEYASAPTTGWVADGVELTTEGNLPLNKNNPIYAKVTVDGKGSLTNLGFTEIYKYKTDKYDKKKANTADMGFVADQVYDFSCYVRSGGFTGTAQVYLDCGDGKQTAVQLDLSKTGGAWNKLTVPLTASASKDGALVFQLEGEGTLYLDFVTLVPQGSYGYGSDSWKYTTLRSDLFAALQNLHPRFIRFPGGCLAEGGSLDQLYNWKDTIGPLEERKQSENLWKDDNGRDYNNTNAMGYHEYFQLCADLNALALPIVNVGLSCQPRAAYDDHAAASV
;
A
#
# COMPACT_ATOMS: atom_id res chain seq x y z
N MET A 1 37.87 -17.63 66.71
CA MET A 1 38.36 -16.52 65.88
C MET A 1 37.94 -16.54 64.45
N LYS A 2 37.76 -17.70 63.78
CA LYS A 2 37.38 -17.73 62.34
C LYS A 2 35.91 -17.36 62.02
N ARG A 3 34.98 -17.39 62.94
CA ARG A 3 33.55 -17.07 62.67
C ARG A 3 33.23 -15.59 62.88
N ILE A 4 34.07 -14.81 63.55
CA ILE A 4 33.84 -13.38 63.73
C ILE A 4 34.38 -12.57 62.50
N PHE A 5 35.38 -13.08 61.81
CA PHE A 5 35.92 -12.45 60.60
C PHE A 5 34.98 -12.55 59.39
N CYS A 6 34.20 -13.64 59.26
CA CYS A 6 33.23 -13.77 58.18
C CYS A 6 31.99 -12.86 58.34
N ALA A 7 31.60 -12.57 59.59
CA ALA A 7 30.46 -11.69 59.83
C ALA A 7 30.79 -10.20 59.55
N LEU A 8 32.04 -9.79 59.75
CA LEU A 8 32.50 -8.42 59.46
C LEU A 8 32.75 -8.17 57.95
N LEU A 9 33.10 -9.22 57.21
CA LEU A 9 33.28 -9.10 55.74
C LEU A 9 31.89 -9.12 55.04
N ALA A 10 30.89 -9.84 55.53
CA ALA A 10 29.54 -9.82 54.98
C ALA A 10 28.80 -8.49 55.25
N GLY A 11 29.08 -7.83 56.40
CA GLY A 11 28.52 -6.53 56.75
C GLY A 11 29.12 -5.38 55.91
N ALA A 12 30.37 -5.51 55.49
CA ALA A 12 31.03 -4.47 54.62
C ALA A 12 30.59 -4.53 53.17
N LEU A 13 30.15 -5.72 52.68
CA LEU A 13 29.64 -5.90 51.31
C LEU A 13 28.18 -5.44 51.09
N THR A 14 27.40 -5.35 52.17
CA THR A 14 26.00 -4.89 52.10
C THR A 14 25.84 -3.38 52.25
N LEU A 15 26.85 -2.66 52.75
CA LEU A 15 26.83 -1.20 52.87
C LEU A 15 27.33 -0.48 51.59
N GLY A 16 27.88 -1.19 50.63
CA GLY A 16 28.36 -0.61 49.35
C GLY A 16 27.32 -0.55 48.23
N ALA A 17 26.08 -1.03 48.43
CA ALA A 17 25.11 -1.19 47.36
C ALA A 17 23.98 -0.14 47.34
N ALA A 18 24.07 0.91 48.13
CA ALA A 18 23.06 1.97 48.11
C ALA A 18 23.75 3.33 47.95
N LEU A 19 24.47 3.51 46.87
CA LEU A 19 24.68 4.87 46.39
C LEU A 19 23.32 5.33 45.78
N PRO A 20 22.74 6.42 46.28
CA PRO A 20 21.58 6.99 45.66
C PRO A 20 21.94 7.30 44.20
N VAL A 21 21.21 6.70 43.28
CA VAL A 21 21.22 7.20 41.89
C VAL A 21 20.70 8.63 41.98
N GLN A 22 21.63 9.57 41.99
CA GLN A 22 21.28 10.97 41.90
C GLN A 22 20.53 11.12 40.59
N ALA A 23 19.23 11.49 40.67
CA ALA A 23 18.47 11.86 39.52
C ALA A 23 19.30 12.89 38.73
N ALA A 24 19.55 12.62 37.48
CA ALA A 24 20.34 13.52 36.66
C ALA A 24 19.77 14.93 36.78
N ASP A 25 20.58 15.86 37.20
CA ASP A 25 20.24 17.27 37.23
C ASP A 25 19.70 17.68 35.87
N LYS A 26 18.73 18.59 35.85
CA LYS A 26 18.09 19.08 34.63
C LYS A 26 19.15 19.41 33.58
N ALA A 27 19.06 18.74 32.42
CA ALA A 27 19.88 19.11 31.27
C ALA A 27 19.50 20.55 30.87
N VAL A 28 20.47 21.45 30.85
CA VAL A 28 20.29 22.84 30.43
C VAL A 28 20.87 22.99 29.04
N LEU A 29 20.02 23.22 28.04
CA LEU A 29 20.40 23.63 26.72
C LEU A 29 20.45 25.15 26.68
N ARG A 30 21.64 25.71 26.43
CA ARG A 30 21.85 27.15 26.22
C ARG A 30 21.96 27.42 24.73
N VAL A 31 21.04 28.19 24.16
CA VAL A 31 21.07 28.61 22.76
C VAL A 31 21.53 30.07 22.75
N ALA A 32 22.70 30.33 22.16
CA ALA A 32 23.22 31.69 21.94
C ALA A 32 22.74 32.17 20.57
N ALA A 33 21.55 32.77 20.52
CA ALA A 33 20.94 33.22 19.26
C ALA A 33 21.66 34.40 18.60
N ASP A 34 22.50 35.09 19.37
CA ASP A 34 23.34 36.24 18.95
C ASP A 34 24.78 35.82 18.54
N ALA A 35 25.12 34.55 18.69
CA ALA A 35 26.43 34.06 18.25
C ALA A 35 26.53 34.08 16.70
N LYS A 36 27.76 34.11 16.22
CA LYS A 36 28.06 34.05 14.78
C LYS A 36 27.37 32.84 14.17
N GLN A 37 26.46 33.08 13.23
CA GLN A 37 25.73 32.04 12.53
C GLN A 37 26.54 31.55 11.33
N THR A 38 26.51 30.27 11.10
CA THR A 38 26.99 29.65 9.86
C THR A 38 25.79 29.46 8.95
N ALA A 39 25.90 29.83 7.68
CA ALA A 39 24.85 29.57 6.71
C ALA A 39 24.60 28.07 6.59
N ILE A 40 23.35 27.68 6.72
CA ILE A 40 22.89 26.32 6.50
C ILE A 40 22.46 26.20 5.05
N SER A 41 22.84 25.10 4.38
CA SER A 41 22.39 24.83 3.02
C SER A 41 20.85 24.74 2.96
N ASP A 42 20.27 25.33 1.93
CA ASP A 42 18.83 25.20 1.65
C ASP A 42 18.42 23.74 1.40
N HIS A 43 19.38 22.88 1.08
CA HIS A 43 19.18 21.45 0.85
C HIS A 43 19.58 20.57 2.04
N LEU A 44 19.56 21.11 3.27
CA LEU A 44 19.98 20.36 4.46
C LEU A 44 19.06 19.18 4.75
N TYR A 45 17.76 19.29 4.48
CA TYR A 45 16.79 18.24 4.78
C TYR A 45 15.84 17.99 3.62
N GLY A 46 15.37 16.75 3.52
CA GLY A 46 14.39 16.31 2.54
C GLY A 46 13.54 15.19 3.11
N ALA A 47 12.74 14.59 2.25
CA ALA A 47 11.97 13.41 2.56
C ALA A 47 12.56 12.20 1.84
N PHE A 48 12.41 11.03 2.44
CA PHE A 48 12.71 9.74 1.84
C PHE A 48 11.41 8.93 1.75
N ILE A 49 11.08 8.45 0.57
CA ILE A 49 9.91 7.63 0.32
C ILE A 49 10.39 6.26 -0.17
N GLU A 50 9.94 5.23 0.52
CA GLU A 50 10.10 3.83 0.15
C GLU A 50 8.80 3.10 0.46
N ASP A 51 8.31 2.28 -0.46
CA ASP A 51 7.06 1.55 -0.25
C ASP A 51 7.27 0.37 0.69
N ILE A 52 7.34 0.67 1.97
CA ILE A 52 7.43 -0.30 3.07
C ILE A 52 6.10 -0.27 3.83
N SER A 53 5.55 -1.44 4.14
CA SER A 53 4.29 -1.57 4.88
C SER A 53 3.18 -0.71 4.26
N TYR A 54 3.06 -0.77 2.94
CA TYR A 54 2.06 -0.04 2.16
C TYR A 54 2.15 1.49 2.29
N ALA A 55 3.36 2.04 2.30
CA ALA A 55 3.53 3.50 2.41
C ALA A 55 3.02 4.24 1.16
N CYS A 56 3.07 3.60 -0.02
CA CYS A 56 2.50 4.12 -1.26
C CYS A 56 1.12 3.51 -1.52
N ASP A 57 1.04 2.22 -1.84
CA ASP A 57 -0.24 1.52 -1.97
C ASP A 57 -0.91 1.41 -0.59
N GLY A 58 -2.16 1.85 -0.46
CA GLY A 58 -2.85 1.93 0.84
C GLY A 58 -2.39 3.08 1.76
N GLY A 59 -1.37 3.84 1.34
CA GLY A 59 -0.84 5.00 2.00
C GLY A 59 -1.02 6.27 1.17
N LEU A 60 0.04 6.69 0.46
CA LEU A 60 0.05 7.94 -0.32
C LEU A 60 -0.88 7.88 -1.54
N VAL A 61 -0.98 6.73 -2.22
CA VAL A 61 -1.87 6.50 -3.36
C VAL A 61 -3.32 6.46 -2.87
N SER A 62 -4.21 7.09 -3.62
CA SER A 62 -5.60 7.24 -3.21
C SER A 62 -6.52 6.06 -3.57
N ASN A 63 -6.06 5.06 -4.35
CA ASN A 63 -6.82 3.86 -4.60
C ASN A 63 -7.07 3.09 -3.29
N LEU A 64 -8.34 2.81 -2.98
CA LEU A 64 -8.73 2.14 -1.74
C LEU A 64 -8.74 0.61 -1.85
N VAL A 65 -8.64 0.07 -3.05
CA VAL A 65 -8.70 -1.38 -3.29
C VAL A 65 -7.33 -2.01 -3.02
N ASN A 66 -7.29 -2.95 -2.08
CA ASN A 66 -6.11 -3.78 -1.84
C ASN A 66 -6.10 -4.95 -2.82
N ASN A 67 -4.92 -5.30 -3.36
CA ASN A 67 -4.74 -6.39 -4.32
C ASN A 67 -5.70 -6.24 -5.51
N ASP A 68 -5.58 -5.12 -6.19
CA ASP A 68 -6.47 -4.64 -7.26
C ASP A 68 -6.44 -5.52 -8.52
N SER A 69 -5.36 -6.26 -8.75
CA SER A 69 -5.18 -7.15 -9.92
C SER A 69 -4.81 -8.60 -9.56
N PHE A 70 -5.01 -9.02 -8.31
CA PHE A 70 -4.87 -10.42 -7.86
C PHE A 70 -3.46 -11.03 -8.03
N GLU A 71 -2.42 -10.21 -8.11
CA GLU A 71 -1.05 -10.63 -8.40
C GLU A 71 -0.25 -11.08 -7.16
N TYR A 72 -0.84 -11.10 -5.96
CA TYR A 72 -0.13 -11.55 -4.75
C TYR A 72 0.19 -13.05 -4.84
N ALA A 73 1.46 -13.38 -5.05
CA ALA A 73 1.90 -14.75 -5.38
C ALA A 73 1.49 -15.80 -4.34
N SER A 74 1.64 -15.51 -3.04
CA SER A 74 1.34 -16.46 -1.96
C SER A 74 -0.13 -16.49 -1.54
N ALA A 75 -0.90 -15.43 -1.83
CA ALA A 75 -2.30 -15.31 -1.45
C ALA A 75 -3.06 -14.38 -2.43
N PRO A 76 -3.35 -14.85 -3.65
CA PRO A 76 -3.86 -14.00 -4.73
C PRO A 76 -5.26 -13.43 -4.50
N THR A 77 -5.98 -13.90 -3.49
CA THR A 77 -7.28 -13.35 -3.09
C THR A 77 -7.24 -12.52 -1.81
N THR A 78 -6.04 -12.15 -1.33
CA THR A 78 -5.89 -11.27 -0.16
C THR A 78 -6.69 -9.98 -0.35
N GLY A 79 -7.37 -9.53 0.70
CA GLY A 79 -8.23 -8.34 0.67
C GLY A 79 -9.65 -8.60 0.14
N TRP A 80 -9.91 -9.78 -0.44
CA TRP A 80 -11.19 -10.15 -1.03
C TRP A 80 -11.90 -11.24 -0.24
N VAL A 81 -13.19 -11.05 -0.03
CA VAL A 81 -14.08 -12.01 0.65
C VAL A 81 -15.22 -12.39 -0.31
N ALA A 82 -15.40 -13.68 -0.53
CA ALA A 82 -16.49 -14.22 -1.33
C ALA A 82 -17.57 -14.83 -0.40
N ASP A 83 -18.83 -14.54 -0.68
CA ASP A 83 -19.97 -15.10 0.01
C ASP A 83 -21.04 -15.50 -1.03
N GLY A 84 -21.44 -16.78 -1.06
CA GLY A 84 -22.35 -17.31 -2.05
C GLY A 84 -21.83 -17.38 -3.49
N VAL A 85 -20.56 -17.07 -3.72
CA VAL A 85 -19.84 -17.23 -4.99
C VAL A 85 -18.50 -17.91 -4.77
N GLU A 86 -17.95 -18.56 -5.80
CA GLU A 86 -16.60 -19.11 -5.75
C GLU A 86 -15.62 -18.11 -6.34
N LEU A 87 -14.56 -17.76 -5.59
CA LEU A 87 -13.46 -16.90 -6.02
C LEU A 87 -12.18 -17.71 -6.15
N THR A 88 -11.64 -17.78 -7.35
CA THR A 88 -10.32 -18.34 -7.67
C THR A 88 -9.57 -17.39 -8.58
N THR A 89 -8.35 -17.73 -8.99
CA THR A 89 -7.58 -16.95 -9.95
C THR A 89 -7.14 -17.78 -11.14
N GLU A 90 -6.98 -17.14 -12.29
CA GLU A 90 -6.47 -17.71 -13.54
C GLU A 90 -5.45 -16.75 -14.18
N GLY A 91 -4.69 -17.26 -15.18
CA GLY A 91 -3.68 -16.46 -15.89
C GLY A 91 -3.55 -16.80 -17.38
N ASN A 92 -4.50 -17.56 -17.96
CA ASN A 92 -4.41 -18.07 -19.33
C ASN A 92 -4.87 -17.07 -20.41
N LEU A 93 -5.68 -16.07 -20.05
CA LEU A 93 -6.17 -15.00 -20.93
C LEU A 93 -6.08 -13.64 -20.22
N PRO A 94 -4.87 -13.19 -19.87
CA PRO A 94 -4.68 -12.01 -19.06
C PRO A 94 -5.14 -10.73 -19.76
N LEU A 95 -5.49 -9.71 -18.95
CA LEU A 95 -5.67 -8.34 -19.41
C LEU A 95 -4.36 -7.80 -19.99
N ASN A 96 -3.26 -8.01 -19.26
CA ASN A 96 -1.94 -7.60 -19.66
C ASN A 96 -0.91 -8.69 -19.33
N LYS A 97 0.09 -8.86 -20.21
CA LYS A 97 1.16 -9.86 -20.01
C LYS A 97 2.07 -9.58 -18.81
N ASN A 98 2.14 -8.33 -18.36
CA ASN A 98 2.97 -7.91 -17.22
C ASN A 98 2.31 -8.27 -15.88
N ASN A 99 0.96 -8.35 -15.88
CA ASN A 99 0.13 -8.74 -14.74
C ASN A 99 -0.83 -9.82 -15.23
N PRO A 100 -0.38 -11.09 -15.28
CA PRO A 100 -1.14 -12.14 -15.96
C PRO A 100 -2.26 -12.74 -15.13
N ILE A 101 -2.30 -12.51 -13.82
CA ILE A 101 -3.28 -13.10 -12.93
C ILE A 101 -4.53 -12.23 -12.88
N TYR A 102 -5.69 -12.85 -12.80
CA TYR A 102 -6.98 -12.20 -12.68
C TYR A 102 -7.95 -13.06 -11.89
N ALA A 103 -8.99 -12.44 -11.31
CA ALA A 103 -10.02 -13.16 -10.58
C ALA A 103 -10.94 -13.93 -11.54
N LYS A 104 -11.30 -15.14 -11.13
CA LYS A 104 -12.39 -15.94 -11.67
C LYS A 104 -13.47 -16.07 -10.61
N VAL A 105 -14.62 -15.50 -10.88
CA VAL A 105 -15.80 -15.52 -10.00
C VAL A 105 -16.86 -16.41 -10.63
N THR A 106 -17.13 -17.56 -10.02
CA THR A 106 -18.19 -18.47 -10.43
C THR A 106 -19.44 -18.20 -9.62
N VAL A 107 -20.53 -17.94 -10.30
CA VAL A 107 -21.83 -17.59 -9.71
C VAL A 107 -22.83 -18.69 -10.03
N ASP A 108 -23.55 -19.16 -8.99
CA ASP A 108 -24.68 -20.09 -9.10
C ASP A 108 -25.76 -19.62 -8.13
N GLY A 109 -26.62 -18.70 -8.62
CA GLY A 109 -27.63 -18.03 -7.83
C GLY A 109 -27.24 -16.62 -7.39
N LYS A 110 -27.16 -16.37 -6.08
CA LYS A 110 -26.94 -15.05 -5.52
C LYS A 110 -25.77 -15.06 -4.55
N GLY A 111 -24.89 -14.07 -4.67
CA GLY A 111 -23.77 -13.91 -3.76
C GLY A 111 -23.07 -12.57 -3.90
N SER A 112 -21.96 -12.42 -3.21
CA SER A 112 -21.17 -11.18 -3.21
C SER A 112 -19.67 -11.44 -3.22
N LEU A 113 -18.95 -10.46 -3.75
CA LEU A 113 -17.50 -10.33 -3.64
C LEU A 113 -17.20 -8.99 -3.02
N THR A 114 -16.47 -8.96 -1.91
CA THR A 114 -16.22 -7.77 -1.11
C THR A 114 -14.72 -7.51 -0.99
N ASN A 115 -14.28 -6.30 -1.30
CA ASN A 115 -12.93 -5.85 -0.96
C ASN A 115 -12.96 -5.05 0.34
N LEU A 116 -12.14 -5.45 1.30
CA LEU A 116 -12.09 -4.87 2.65
C LEU A 116 -11.11 -3.68 2.75
N GLY A 117 -10.42 -3.33 1.66
CA GLY A 117 -9.35 -2.34 1.69
C GLY A 117 -8.05 -2.90 2.26
N PHE A 118 -7.25 -2.02 2.81
CA PHE A 118 -5.93 -2.35 3.36
C PHE A 118 -6.00 -2.72 4.84
N THR A 119 -6.89 -3.64 5.19
CA THR A 119 -6.97 -4.19 6.54
C THR A 119 -5.67 -4.92 6.90
N GLU A 120 -5.33 -5.00 8.17
CA GLU A 120 -4.16 -5.76 8.64
C GLU A 120 -2.77 -5.12 8.42
N ILE A 121 -2.70 -3.91 7.83
CA ILE A 121 -1.44 -3.22 7.60
C ILE A 121 -0.78 -2.72 8.90
N TYR A 122 -1.57 -2.37 9.91
CA TYR A 122 -1.10 -1.66 11.11
C TYR A 122 -0.88 -2.57 12.32
N LYS A 123 -0.48 -3.82 12.11
CA LYS A 123 -0.14 -4.73 13.21
C LYS A 123 1.30 -4.57 13.66
N TYR A 124 1.72 -3.36 13.94
CA TYR A 124 2.99 -3.21 14.63
C TYR A 124 2.88 -3.90 15.99
N LYS A 125 3.67 -4.97 16.17
CA LYS A 125 3.97 -5.75 17.40
C LYS A 125 3.51 -5.09 18.70
N THR A 126 2.22 -4.90 18.89
CA THR A 126 1.67 -4.58 20.19
C THR A 126 0.97 -5.83 20.70
N ASP A 127 1.26 -6.23 21.93
CA ASP A 127 0.64 -7.37 22.63
C ASP A 127 -0.90 -7.25 22.77
N LYS A 128 -1.51 -6.31 22.08
CA LYS A 128 -2.92 -5.95 22.13
C LYS A 128 -3.67 -6.15 20.80
N TYR A 129 -3.17 -7.01 19.93
CA TYR A 129 -3.86 -7.30 18.67
C TYR A 129 -5.20 -7.99 18.93
N ASP A 130 -6.29 -7.34 18.53
CA ASP A 130 -7.62 -7.96 18.49
C ASP A 130 -7.83 -8.66 17.13
N LYS A 131 -7.69 -9.98 17.12
CA LYS A 131 -7.93 -10.80 15.91
C LYS A 131 -9.31 -10.58 15.28
N LYS A 132 -10.28 -10.04 16.02
CA LYS A 132 -11.60 -9.70 15.49
C LYS A 132 -11.57 -8.52 14.50
N LYS A 133 -10.51 -7.69 14.51
CA LYS A 133 -10.36 -6.60 13.55
C LYS A 133 -9.73 -7.03 12.22
N ALA A 134 -9.14 -8.21 12.16
CA ALA A 134 -8.41 -8.70 10.99
C ALA A 134 -9.26 -8.83 9.70
N ASN A 135 -10.56 -9.01 9.83
CA ASN A 135 -11.51 -9.11 8.72
C ASN A 135 -12.54 -7.97 8.74
N THR A 136 -12.20 -6.83 9.31
CA THR A 136 -13.07 -5.66 9.36
C THR A 136 -12.77 -4.80 8.13
N ALA A 137 -13.80 -4.34 7.46
CA ALA A 137 -13.70 -3.38 6.38
C ALA A 137 -12.99 -2.09 6.87
N ASP A 138 -12.03 -1.58 6.09
CA ASP A 138 -11.12 -0.49 6.49
C ASP A 138 -10.95 0.59 5.39
N MET A 139 -11.85 0.63 4.41
CA MET A 139 -11.89 1.73 3.46
C MET A 139 -12.49 2.96 4.13
N GLY A 140 -11.69 4.01 4.33
CA GLY A 140 -12.16 5.27 4.91
C GLY A 140 -13.07 6.04 3.94
N PHE A 141 -14.37 6.08 4.19
CA PHE A 141 -15.32 6.86 3.41
C PHE A 141 -15.66 8.19 4.08
N VAL A 142 -15.98 9.20 3.26
CA VAL A 142 -16.48 10.50 3.69
C VAL A 142 -17.89 10.67 3.11
N ALA A 143 -18.87 11.02 3.95
CA ALA A 143 -20.25 11.20 3.53
C ALA A 143 -20.36 12.17 2.34
N ASP A 144 -21.23 11.87 1.40
CA ASP A 144 -21.49 12.63 0.18
C ASP A 144 -20.31 12.76 -0.79
N GLN A 145 -19.14 12.20 -0.46
CA GLN A 145 -18.02 12.13 -1.39
C GLN A 145 -18.29 11.09 -2.48
N VAL A 146 -17.92 11.45 -3.71
CA VAL A 146 -17.99 10.55 -4.88
C VAL A 146 -16.66 9.85 -5.06
N TYR A 147 -16.74 8.57 -5.36
CA TYR A 147 -15.63 7.66 -5.64
C TYR A 147 -15.81 7.09 -7.04
N ASP A 148 -14.79 7.19 -7.88
CA ASP A 148 -14.80 6.52 -9.17
C ASP A 148 -14.39 5.06 -8.99
N PHE A 149 -15.35 4.18 -9.14
CA PHE A 149 -15.11 2.76 -9.28
C PHE A 149 -14.76 2.45 -10.73
N SER A 150 -13.73 1.63 -10.95
CA SER A 150 -13.50 0.99 -12.25
C SER A 150 -13.00 -0.44 -12.09
N CYS A 151 -13.28 -1.27 -13.09
CA CYS A 151 -12.72 -2.63 -13.19
C CYS A 151 -12.68 -3.04 -14.66
N TYR A 152 -11.78 -3.96 -14.98
CA TYR A 152 -11.87 -4.70 -16.22
C TYR A 152 -12.67 -5.98 -16.00
N VAL A 153 -13.62 -6.25 -16.90
CA VAL A 153 -14.52 -7.41 -16.83
C VAL A 153 -14.50 -8.16 -18.15
N ARG A 154 -14.50 -9.48 -18.07
CA ARG A 154 -14.70 -10.40 -19.17
C ARG A 154 -15.73 -11.45 -18.76
N SER A 155 -16.68 -11.78 -19.63
CA SER A 155 -17.67 -12.81 -19.36
C SER A 155 -17.19 -14.19 -19.82
N GLY A 156 -17.30 -15.17 -18.94
CA GLY A 156 -17.16 -16.61 -19.22
C GLY A 156 -18.51 -17.31 -19.29
N GLY A 157 -19.50 -16.69 -19.97
CA GLY A 157 -20.85 -17.22 -20.08
C GLY A 157 -21.76 -16.83 -18.91
N PHE A 158 -21.40 -15.78 -18.16
CA PHE A 158 -22.28 -15.28 -17.10
C PHE A 158 -23.56 -14.68 -17.69
N THR A 159 -24.67 -15.10 -17.13
CA THR A 159 -26.02 -14.58 -17.41
C THR A 159 -26.68 -14.16 -16.11
N GLY A 160 -26.90 -12.85 -15.97
CA GLY A 160 -27.43 -12.31 -14.72
C GLY A 160 -27.15 -10.83 -14.56
N THR A 161 -27.18 -10.38 -13.33
CA THR A 161 -26.96 -8.99 -12.94
C THR A 161 -25.74 -8.86 -12.02
N ALA A 162 -24.99 -7.78 -12.20
CA ALA A 162 -23.91 -7.38 -11.32
C ALA A 162 -24.15 -5.94 -10.89
N GLN A 163 -24.10 -5.69 -9.61
CA GLN A 163 -24.20 -4.37 -9.01
C GLN A 163 -22.97 -4.10 -8.15
N VAL A 164 -22.64 -2.84 -7.99
CA VAL A 164 -21.54 -2.41 -7.12
C VAL A 164 -22.02 -1.29 -6.21
N TYR A 165 -21.57 -1.30 -4.95
CA TYR A 165 -21.90 -0.26 -3.99
C TYR A 165 -20.82 -0.14 -2.91
N LEU A 166 -20.88 0.98 -2.15
CA LEU A 166 -20.08 1.19 -0.95
C LEU A 166 -20.90 0.77 0.27
N ASP A 167 -20.39 -0.19 1.03
CA ASP A 167 -20.97 -0.52 2.34
C ASP A 167 -20.28 0.35 3.39
N CYS A 168 -20.96 1.43 3.79
CA CYS A 168 -20.48 2.35 4.82
C CYS A 168 -20.89 1.91 6.24
N GLY A 169 -21.40 0.69 6.43
CA GLY A 169 -21.82 0.16 7.73
C GLY A 169 -22.98 0.91 8.39
N ASP A 170 -23.76 1.66 7.61
CA ASP A 170 -24.95 2.41 8.08
C ASP A 170 -26.26 1.79 7.62
N GLY A 171 -26.19 0.64 6.94
CA GLY A 171 -27.34 -0.08 6.39
C GLY A 171 -27.95 0.55 5.13
N LYS A 172 -27.38 1.65 4.62
CA LYS A 172 -27.80 2.25 3.35
C LYS A 172 -26.88 1.77 2.24
N GLN A 173 -27.50 1.36 1.14
CA GLN A 173 -26.79 0.84 -0.03
C GLN A 173 -27.37 1.49 -1.28
N THR A 174 -26.57 2.31 -1.95
CA THR A 174 -26.90 2.86 -3.26
C THR A 174 -26.15 2.04 -4.31
N ALA A 175 -26.76 0.90 -4.69
CA ALA A 175 -26.16 0.00 -5.66
C ALA A 175 -26.29 0.57 -7.08
N VAL A 176 -25.21 0.48 -7.85
CA VAL A 176 -25.15 0.86 -9.25
C VAL A 176 -25.03 -0.39 -10.08
N GLN A 177 -25.94 -0.56 -11.06
CA GLN A 177 -25.92 -1.67 -11.99
C GLN A 177 -24.74 -1.53 -12.96
N LEU A 178 -23.92 -2.57 -13.08
CA LEU A 178 -22.87 -2.65 -14.08
C LEU A 178 -23.45 -3.06 -15.44
N ASP A 179 -23.10 -2.32 -16.49
CA ASP A 179 -23.51 -2.68 -17.85
C ASP A 179 -22.61 -3.78 -18.41
N LEU A 180 -23.06 -5.00 -18.28
CA LEU A 180 -22.38 -6.19 -18.80
C LEU A 180 -22.70 -6.49 -20.28
N SER A 181 -23.50 -5.68 -20.94
CA SER A 181 -23.94 -5.95 -22.31
C SER A 181 -22.80 -6.00 -23.33
N LYS A 182 -21.68 -5.34 -23.01
CA LYS A 182 -20.47 -5.30 -23.84
C LYS A 182 -19.40 -6.29 -23.40
N THR A 183 -19.59 -6.99 -22.29
CA THR A 183 -18.62 -7.94 -21.73
C THR A 183 -18.78 -9.30 -22.42
N GLY A 184 -18.17 -9.48 -23.58
CA GLY A 184 -18.04 -10.78 -24.23
C GLY A 184 -16.78 -11.53 -23.80
N GLY A 185 -16.18 -12.28 -24.72
CA GLY A 185 -14.91 -12.98 -24.50
C GLY A 185 -13.66 -12.07 -24.39
N ALA A 186 -13.80 -10.76 -24.58
CA ALA A 186 -12.73 -9.77 -24.44
C ALA A 186 -12.88 -8.95 -23.16
N TRP A 187 -11.78 -8.45 -22.66
CA TRP A 187 -11.73 -7.53 -21.53
C TRP A 187 -12.36 -6.17 -21.89
N ASN A 188 -13.22 -5.65 -21.03
CA ASN A 188 -13.85 -4.34 -21.16
C ASN A 188 -13.74 -3.60 -19.84
N LYS A 189 -13.33 -2.35 -19.90
CA LYS A 189 -13.28 -1.49 -18.71
C LYS A 189 -14.68 -0.94 -18.44
N LEU A 190 -15.15 -1.13 -17.23
CA LEU A 190 -16.37 -0.52 -16.70
C LEU A 190 -15.98 0.56 -15.70
N THR A 191 -16.70 1.68 -15.71
CA THR A 191 -16.49 2.78 -14.77
C THR A 191 -17.84 3.33 -14.36
N VAL A 192 -18.04 3.48 -13.04
CA VAL A 192 -19.26 4.10 -12.47
C VAL A 192 -18.90 4.93 -11.24
N PRO A 193 -19.55 6.08 -11.02
CA PRO A 193 -19.40 6.83 -9.79
C PRO A 193 -20.22 6.19 -8.67
N LEU A 194 -19.65 6.12 -7.48
CA LEU A 194 -20.31 5.66 -6.26
C LEU A 194 -20.26 6.77 -5.21
N THR A 195 -21.34 7.00 -4.50
CA THR A 195 -21.40 8.03 -3.45
C THR A 195 -21.49 7.37 -2.08
N ALA A 196 -20.60 7.77 -1.16
CA ALA A 196 -20.64 7.26 0.21
C ALA A 196 -21.82 7.86 0.99
N SER A 197 -22.55 7.00 1.70
CA SER A 197 -23.72 7.38 2.51
C SER A 197 -23.35 7.92 3.89
N ALA A 198 -22.14 7.61 4.39
CA ALA A 198 -21.68 8.03 5.71
C ALA A 198 -20.14 8.20 5.74
N SER A 199 -19.67 9.02 6.70
CA SER A 199 -18.25 9.09 7.05
C SER A 199 -17.90 7.97 8.02
N LYS A 200 -17.39 6.88 7.48
CA LYS A 200 -17.11 5.65 8.23
C LYS A 200 -16.15 4.72 7.46
N ASP A 201 -15.52 3.82 8.19
CA ASP A 201 -14.82 2.70 7.58
C ASP A 201 -15.84 1.74 6.97
N GLY A 202 -15.53 1.22 5.80
CA GLY A 202 -16.44 0.39 5.02
C GLY A 202 -15.72 -0.48 3.98
N ALA A 203 -16.48 -0.99 3.02
CA ALA A 203 -16.02 -1.89 1.98
C ALA A 203 -16.61 -1.59 0.61
N LEU A 204 -15.92 -2.03 -0.43
CA LEU A 204 -16.45 -2.12 -1.79
C LEU A 204 -17.11 -3.49 -1.99
N VAL A 205 -18.37 -3.50 -2.41
CA VAL A 205 -19.14 -4.74 -2.58
C VAL A 205 -19.64 -4.88 -4.00
N PHE A 206 -19.35 -6.04 -4.60
CA PHE A 206 -20.04 -6.53 -5.80
C PHE A 206 -21.16 -7.47 -5.37
N GLN A 207 -22.39 -7.16 -5.77
CA GLN A 207 -23.54 -8.04 -5.62
C GLN A 207 -23.81 -8.72 -6.95
N LEU A 208 -23.79 -10.04 -6.97
CA LEU A 208 -23.96 -10.87 -8.17
C LEU A 208 -25.20 -11.74 -8.02
N GLU A 209 -25.99 -11.84 -9.10
CA GLU A 209 -27.15 -12.72 -9.15
C GLU A 209 -27.30 -13.28 -10.56
N GLY A 210 -27.23 -14.63 -10.70
CA GLY A 210 -27.29 -15.32 -11.98
C GLY A 210 -26.49 -16.60 -12.00
N GLU A 211 -26.04 -17.01 -13.17
CA GLU A 211 -25.28 -18.25 -13.39
C GLU A 211 -24.11 -18.00 -14.35
N GLY A 212 -23.00 -18.72 -14.14
CA GLY A 212 -21.84 -18.69 -15.01
C GLY A 212 -20.62 -18.04 -14.37
N THR A 213 -19.67 -17.57 -15.20
CA THR A 213 -18.39 -17.04 -14.72
C THR A 213 -18.18 -15.61 -15.19
N LEU A 214 -17.76 -14.76 -14.26
CA LEU A 214 -17.17 -13.45 -14.55
C LEU A 214 -15.68 -13.50 -14.21
N TYR A 215 -14.89 -12.83 -15.03
CA TYR A 215 -13.49 -12.55 -14.75
C TYR A 215 -13.33 -11.07 -14.46
N LEU A 216 -12.60 -10.75 -13.40
CA LEU A 216 -12.35 -9.38 -12.97
C LEU A 216 -10.85 -9.16 -12.88
N ASP A 217 -10.44 -7.98 -13.26
CA ASP A 217 -9.05 -7.54 -13.14
C ASP A 217 -8.98 -6.04 -12.95
N PHE A 218 -7.92 -5.58 -12.34
CA PHE A 218 -7.58 -4.17 -12.17
C PHE A 218 -8.75 -3.35 -11.61
N VAL A 219 -9.20 -3.74 -10.43
CA VAL A 219 -10.33 -3.11 -9.73
C VAL A 219 -9.84 -1.91 -8.94
N THR A 220 -10.40 -0.73 -9.18
CA THR A 220 -10.00 0.50 -8.48
C THR A 220 -11.18 1.21 -7.87
N LEU A 221 -10.92 1.94 -6.80
CA LEU A 221 -11.88 2.84 -6.15
C LEU A 221 -11.15 4.11 -5.70
N VAL A 222 -11.35 5.19 -6.43
CA VAL A 222 -10.58 6.44 -6.28
C VAL A 222 -11.50 7.59 -5.89
N PRO A 223 -11.27 8.26 -4.74
CA PRO A 223 -12.03 9.45 -4.36
C PRO A 223 -11.83 10.60 -5.36
N GLN A 224 -12.91 11.24 -5.82
CA GLN A 224 -12.80 12.44 -6.69
C GLN A 224 -12.15 13.63 -5.98
N GLY A 225 -12.12 13.63 -4.64
CA GLY A 225 -11.40 14.62 -3.82
C GLY A 225 -9.89 14.38 -3.70
N SER A 226 -9.32 13.41 -4.40
CA SER A 226 -7.89 13.11 -4.37
C SER A 226 -7.05 14.21 -5.00
N TYR A 227 -5.84 14.40 -4.49
CA TYR A 227 -4.88 15.31 -5.13
C TYR A 227 -4.51 14.81 -6.53
N GLY A 228 -4.55 15.71 -7.50
CA GLY A 228 -4.28 15.39 -8.89
C GLY A 228 -5.48 14.82 -9.67
N TYR A 229 -6.64 14.61 -9.03
CA TYR A 229 -7.83 14.12 -9.72
C TYR A 229 -8.23 15.06 -10.87
N GLY A 230 -8.40 14.49 -12.07
CA GLY A 230 -8.72 15.25 -13.30
C GLY A 230 -7.54 16.03 -13.91
N SER A 231 -6.33 15.90 -13.38
CA SER A 231 -5.12 16.53 -13.91
C SER A 231 -4.40 15.61 -14.91
N ASP A 232 -3.97 16.17 -16.04
CA ASP A 232 -3.16 15.43 -17.03
C ASP A 232 -1.81 14.98 -16.47
N SER A 233 -1.26 15.72 -15.50
CA SER A 233 0.00 15.37 -14.83
C SER A 233 -0.14 14.17 -13.90
N TRP A 234 -1.36 13.90 -13.40
CA TRP A 234 -1.72 12.82 -12.50
C TRP A 234 -2.71 11.82 -13.11
N LYS A 235 -2.73 11.68 -14.43
CA LYS A 235 -3.76 10.92 -15.16
C LYS A 235 -3.78 9.41 -14.84
N TYR A 236 -2.68 8.84 -14.38
CA TYR A 236 -2.59 7.40 -14.07
C TYR A 236 -2.80 7.10 -12.59
N THR A 237 -2.35 8.00 -11.72
CA THR A 237 -2.45 7.85 -10.26
C THR A 237 -2.85 9.19 -9.66
N THR A 238 -3.53 9.12 -8.52
CA THR A 238 -3.86 10.28 -7.69
C THR A 238 -3.43 10.01 -6.26
N LEU A 239 -3.22 11.07 -5.48
CA LEU A 239 -2.74 10.94 -4.11
C LEU A 239 -3.82 11.30 -3.10
N ARG A 240 -3.70 10.77 -1.92
CA ARG A 240 -4.50 11.21 -0.77
C ARG A 240 -4.18 12.67 -0.48
N SER A 241 -5.21 13.51 -0.54
CA SER A 241 -5.07 14.98 -0.37
C SER A 241 -4.55 15.35 1.00
N ASP A 242 -4.92 14.63 2.06
CA ASP A 242 -4.45 14.84 3.42
C ASP A 242 -2.94 14.55 3.56
N LEU A 243 -2.45 13.47 2.96
CA LEU A 243 -1.04 13.11 3.00
C LEU A 243 -0.19 14.02 2.10
N PHE A 244 -0.71 14.41 0.92
CA PHE A 244 -0.04 15.41 0.10
C PHE A 244 0.10 16.75 0.84
N ALA A 245 -0.97 17.23 1.50
CA ALA A 245 -0.91 18.44 2.31
C ALA A 245 0.08 18.33 3.47
N ALA A 246 0.17 17.16 4.12
CA ALA A 246 1.15 16.92 5.16
C ALA A 246 2.60 16.98 4.62
N LEU A 247 2.87 16.37 3.46
CA LEU A 247 4.17 16.47 2.79
C LEU A 247 4.49 17.93 2.38
N GLN A 248 3.51 18.66 1.87
CA GLN A 248 3.67 20.08 1.51
C GLN A 248 4.02 20.93 2.72
N ASN A 249 3.40 20.68 3.87
CA ASN A 249 3.68 21.38 5.12
C ASN A 249 5.08 21.09 5.70
N LEU A 250 5.68 19.96 5.33
CA LEU A 250 7.07 19.66 5.70
C LEU A 250 8.08 20.51 4.92
N HIS A 251 7.69 21.09 3.78
CA HIS A 251 8.58 21.84 2.88
C HIS A 251 9.90 21.12 2.57
N PRO A 252 9.87 19.83 2.15
CA PRO A 252 11.10 19.10 1.87
C PRO A 252 11.86 19.76 0.72
N ARG A 253 13.18 19.88 0.85
CA ARG A 253 14.02 20.48 -0.19
C ARG A 253 14.42 19.49 -1.28
N PHE A 254 14.34 18.22 -0.97
CA PHE A 254 14.48 17.12 -1.92
C PHE A 254 13.65 15.92 -1.48
N ILE A 255 13.34 15.05 -2.42
CA ILE A 255 12.71 13.75 -2.16
C ILE A 255 13.59 12.66 -2.76
N ARG A 256 14.05 11.74 -1.92
CA ARG A 256 14.73 10.52 -2.33
C ARG A 256 13.71 9.41 -2.52
N PHE A 257 13.74 8.73 -3.67
CA PHE A 257 12.81 7.67 -4.04
C PHE A 257 13.44 6.67 -5.02
N PRO A 258 12.90 5.47 -5.25
CA PRO A 258 11.69 4.88 -4.67
C PRO A 258 12.00 4.16 -3.36
N GLY A 259 13.23 4.14 -2.91
CA GLY A 259 13.62 3.43 -1.71
C GLY A 259 15.12 3.20 -1.57
N GLY A 260 15.46 2.29 -0.70
CA GLY A 260 16.78 1.69 -0.51
C GLY A 260 16.70 0.21 -0.89
N CYS A 261 16.31 -0.64 0.05
CA CYS A 261 16.15 -2.08 -0.19
C CYS A 261 15.10 -2.39 -1.26
N LEU A 262 14.04 -1.59 -1.39
CA LEU A 262 13.06 -1.75 -2.45
C LEU A 262 13.71 -1.58 -3.84
N ALA A 263 14.61 -0.59 -3.99
CA ALA A 263 15.32 -0.38 -5.25
C ALA A 263 16.22 -1.57 -5.62
N GLU A 264 16.75 -2.28 -4.64
CA GLU A 264 17.61 -3.44 -4.81
C GLU A 264 16.82 -4.74 -5.02
N GLY A 265 15.62 -4.87 -4.42
CA GLY A 265 14.82 -6.09 -4.45
C GLY A 265 15.37 -7.25 -3.61
N GLY A 266 14.54 -8.23 -3.31
CA GLY A 266 14.93 -9.46 -2.61
C GLY A 266 15.64 -10.48 -3.49
N SER A 267 15.41 -10.41 -4.80
CA SER A 267 16.03 -11.23 -5.86
C SER A 267 16.23 -10.37 -7.10
N LEU A 268 16.88 -10.92 -8.13
CA LEU A 268 17.04 -10.21 -9.40
C LEU A 268 15.71 -9.98 -10.13
N ASP A 269 14.74 -10.86 -9.95
CA ASP A 269 13.41 -10.71 -10.55
C ASP A 269 12.57 -9.61 -9.88
N GLN A 270 12.96 -9.23 -8.67
CA GLN A 270 12.29 -8.20 -7.86
C GLN A 270 13.02 -6.85 -7.87
N LEU A 271 14.05 -6.68 -8.71
CA LEU A 271 14.73 -5.41 -8.88
C LEU A 271 13.75 -4.35 -9.33
N TYR A 272 13.77 -3.17 -8.68
CA TYR A 272 12.97 -2.04 -9.12
C TYR A 272 13.50 -1.51 -10.46
N ASN A 273 12.79 -1.85 -11.52
CA ASN A 273 13.10 -1.33 -12.85
C ASN A 273 12.17 -0.14 -13.15
N TRP A 274 12.69 1.06 -13.15
CA TRP A 274 11.91 2.28 -13.39
C TRP A 274 11.11 2.25 -14.70
N LYS A 275 11.55 1.51 -15.72
CA LYS A 275 10.85 1.37 -17.01
C LYS A 275 9.51 0.65 -16.86
N ASP A 276 9.38 -0.23 -15.86
CA ASP A 276 8.16 -0.98 -15.57
C ASP A 276 7.16 -0.13 -14.77
N THR A 277 7.54 1.08 -14.34
CA THR A 277 6.76 1.95 -13.46
C THR A 277 6.15 3.16 -14.15
N ILE A 278 6.21 3.23 -15.49
CA ILE A 278 5.68 4.33 -16.31
C ILE A 278 4.61 3.83 -17.27
N GLY A 279 3.69 4.71 -17.66
CA GLY A 279 2.56 4.37 -18.53
C GLY A 279 1.27 4.07 -17.75
N PRO A 280 0.25 3.50 -18.40
CA PRO A 280 -1.00 3.09 -17.78
C PRO A 280 -0.76 2.10 -16.62
N LEU A 281 -1.55 2.20 -15.55
CA LEU A 281 -1.33 1.38 -14.35
C LEU A 281 -1.47 -0.11 -14.64
N GLU A 282 -2.44 -0.49 -15.47
CA GLU A 282 -2.67 -1.89 -15.87
C GLU A 282 -1.53 -2.51 -16.68
N GLU A 283 -0.63 -1.68 -17.23
CA GLU A 283 0.54 -2.13 -17.99
C GLU A 283 1.82 -2.14 -17.15
N ARG A 284 1.80 -1.54 -15.95
CA ARG A 284 2.95 -1.54 -15.04
C ARG A 284 3.12 -2.90 -14.42
N LYS A 285 4.32 -3.48 -14.53
CA LYS A 285 4.61 -4.78 -13.92
C LYS A 285 4.58 -4.65 -12.41
N GLN A 286 3.65 -5.33 -11.76
CA GLN A 286 3.70 -5.50 -10.31
C GLN A 286 4.88 -6.37 -9.91
N SER A 287 5.43 -6.13 -8.75
CA SER A 287 6.51 -6.92 -8.19
C SER A 287 6.25 -7.23 -6.72
N GLU A 288 6.64 -8.43 -6.29
CA GLU A 288 6.59 -8.79 -4.88
C GLU A 288 7.44 -7.82 -4.07
N ASN A 289 6.86 -7.26 -3.01
CA ASN A 289 7.58 -6.38 -2.12
C ASN A 289 8.59 -7.18 -1.28
N LEU A 290 9.77 -6.61 -1.08
CA LEU A 290 10.81 -7.21 -0.24
C LEU A 290 10.33 -7.39 1.21
N TRP A 291 9.47 -6.51 1.68
CA TRP A 291 8.89 -6.52 3.01
C TRP A 291 7.61 -7.36 3.01
N LYS A 292 7.38 -8.01 4.13
CA LYS A 292 6.15 -8.80 4.32
C LYS A 292 5.17 -8.03 5.19
N ASP A 293 3.88 -8.35 5.05
CA ASP A 293 2.90 -7.86 6.00
C ASP A 293 3.18 -8.39 7.42
N ASP A 294 2.47 -7.88 8.42
CA ASP A 294 2.68 -8.28 9.82
C ASP A 294 2.35 -9.76 10.11
N ASN A 295 1.64 -10.44 9.19
CA ASN A 295 1.38 -11.86 9.27
C ASN A 295 2.46 -12.69 8.54
N GLY A 296 3.48 -12.04 7.99
CA GLY A 296 4.52 -12.68 7.20
C GLY A 296 4.08 -13.08 5.79
N ARG A 297 2.95 -12.52 5.29
CA ARG A 297 2.46 -12.77 3.93
C ARG A 297 3.12 -11.80 2.96
N ASP A 298 3.31 -12.28 1.74
CA ASP A 298 3.81 -11.48 0.64
C ASP A 298 2.70 -10.54 0.14
N TYR A 299 3.08 -9.34 -0.27
CA TYR A 299 2.25 -8.38 -0.96
C TYR A 299 3.05 -7.74 -2.09
N ASN A 300 2.39 -7.11 -3.05
CA ASN A 300 3.04 -6.51 -4.19
C ASN A 300 3.10 -4.99 -4.11
N ASN A 301 4.11 -4.43 -4.77
CA ASN A 301 4.09 -3.05 -5.23
C ASN A 301 3.32 -3.01 -6.55
N THR A 302 2.30 -2.18 -6.64
CA THR A 302 1.57 -1.97 -7.90
C THR A 302 2.32 -1.04 -8.84
N ASN A 303 3.35 -0.36 -8.34
CA ASN A 303 4.04 0.73 -9.02
C ASN A 303 3.12 1.91 -9.40
N ALA A 304 2.01 2.09 -8.66
CA ALA A 304 1.15 3.26 -8.82
C ALA A 304 1.92 4.56 -8.51
N MET A 305 2.84 4.53 -7.55
CA MET A 305 3.90 5.55 -7.42
C MET A 305 5.12 5.11 -8.23
N GLY A 306 5.08 5.39 -9.53
CA GLY A 306 6.19 5.18 -10.44
C GLY A 306 7.10 6.41 -10.57
N TYR A 307 8.10 6.33 -11.44
CA TYR A 307 9.05 7.43 -11.63
C TYR A 307 8.36 8.70 -12.11
N HIS A 308 7.35 8.61 -12.98
CA HIS A 308 6.59 9.78 -13.41
C HIS A 308 5.94 10.49 -12.22
N GLU A 309 5.25 9.74 -11.36
CA GLU A 309 4.54 10.28 -10.21
C GLU A 309 5.49 10.84 -9.15
N TYR A 310 6.64 10.20 -8.92
CA TYR A 310 7.66 10.74 -8.01
C TYR A 310 8.25 12.05 -8.51
N PHE A 311 8.56 12.17 -9.80
CA PHE A 311 9.04 13.43 -10.38
C PHE A 311 7.97 14.51 -10.34
N GLN A 312 6.71 14.16 -10.62
CA GLN A 312 5.59 15.10 -10.52
C GLN A 312 5.39 15.56 -9.07
N LEU A 313 5.45 14.65 -8.10
CA LEU A 313 5.39 14.98 -6.68
C LEU A 313 6.50 15.98 -6.28
N CYS A 314 7.72 15.75 -6.74
CA CYS A 314 8.83 16.68 -6.50
C CYS A 314 8.55 18.06 -7.10
N ALA A 315 8.04 18.12 -8.32
CA ALA A 315 7.69 19.38 -9.00
C ALA A 315 6.61 20.14 -8.21
N ASP A 316 5.53 19.45 -7.79
CA ASP A 316 4.41 20.05 -7.09
C ASP A 316 4.77 20.53 -5.68
N LEU A 317 5.75 19.88 -5.03
CA LEU A 317 6.29 20.27 -3.73
C LEU A 317 7.44 21.29 -3.83
N ASN A 318 7.84 21.69 -5.04
CA ASN A 318 9.03 22.51 -5.29
C ASN A 318 10.29 21.93 -4.61
N ALA A 319 10.46 20.61 -4.70
CA ALA A 319 11.56 19.84 -4.16
C ALA A 319 12.45 19.29 -5.27
N LEU A 320 13.74 19.13 -4.99
CA LEU A 320 14.64 18.43 -5.90
C LEU A 320 14.34 16.92 -5.90
N ALA A 321 14.35 16.31 -7.08
CA ALA A 321 14.25 14.86 -7.20
C ALA A 321 15.62 14.20 -6.99
N LEU A 322 15.67 13.21 -6.10
CA LEU A 322 16.85 12.35 -5.86
C LEU A 322 16.49 10.89 -6.16
N PRO A 323 16.39 10.53 -7.47
CA PRO A 323 16.03 9.17 -7.87
C PRO A 323 17.16 8.19 -7.56
N ILE A 324 16.80 7.05 -7.02
CA ILE A 324 17.70 5.91 -6.79
C ILE A 324 17.45 4.87 -7.86
N VAL A 325 18.50 4.47 -8.55
CA VAL A 325 18.45 3.43 -9.57
C VAL A 325 19.23 2.21 -9.10
N ASN A 326 18.73 1.03 -9.45
CA ASN A 326 19.45 -0.21 -9.23
C ASN A 326 20.63 -0.31 -10.22
N VAL A 327 21.75 -0.83 -9.73
CA VAL A 327 22.97 -1.06 -10.52
C VAL A 327 23.24 -2.55 -10.78
N GLY A 328 22.20 -3.38 -10.72
CA GLY A 328 22.29 -4.83 -10.93
C GLY A 328 22.64 -5.64 -9.69
N LEU A 329 22.35 -5.11 -8.48
CA LEU A 329 22.58 -5.80 -7.22
C LEU A 329 21.29 -6.01 -6.46
N SER A 330 21.07 -7.22 -5.93
CA SER A 330 20.00 -7.51 -4.99
C SER A 330 20.34 -6.99 -3.59
N CYS A 331 19.31 -6.71 -2.78
CA CYS A 331 19.47 -6.23 -1.42
C CYS A 331 20.29 -7.22 -0.56
N GLN A 332 21.35 -6.73 0.08
CA GLN A 332 22.25 -7.51 0.97
C GLN A 332 22.80 -8.77 0.27
N PRO A 333 23.32 -8.66 -0.91
CA PRO A 333 23.60 -9.65 -1.96
C PRO A 333 22.92 -11.03 -1.73
N ARG A 334 21.57 -11.03 -1.76
CA ARG A 334 20.79 -12.27 -1.62
C ARG A 334 20.87 -13.17 -2.85
N ALA A 335 21.14 -12.59 -4.04
CA ALA A 335 21.43 -13.34 -5.24
C ALA A 335 22.94 -13.62 -5.36
N ALA A 336 23.31 -14.64 -6.12
CA ALA A 336 24.71 -14.94 -6.41
C ALA A 336 25.36 -13.80 -7.23
N TYR A 337 26.67 -13.60 -7.04
CA TYR A 337 27.41 -12.53 -7.70
C TYR A 337 27.36 -12.60 -9.24
N ASP A 338 27.46 -13.84 -9.78
CA ASP A 338 27.42 -14.05 -11.23
C ASP A 338 26.06 -13.73 -11.83
N ASP A 339 24.98 -13.89 -11.06
CA ASP A 339 23.63 -13.52 -11.48
C ASP A 339 23.47 -11.99 -11.54
N HIS A 340 24.13 -11.24 -10.64
CA HIS A 340 24.14 -9.78 -10.68
C HIS A 340 24.76 -9.22 -11.96
N ALA A 341 25.81 -9.84 -12.46
CA ALA A 341 26.47 -9.41 -13.69
C ALA A 341 25.55 -9.53 -14.92
N ALA A 342 24.65 -10.52 -14.94
CA ALA A 342 23.68 -10.70 -16.01
C ALA A 342 22.52 -9.69 -15.97
N ALA A 343 22.15 -9.22 -14.77
CA ALA A 343 21.05 -8.28 -14.58
C ALA A 343 21.43 -6.81 -14.86
N SER A 344 22.72 -6.48 -14.94
CA SER A 344 23.20 -5.11 -15.15
C SER A 344 23.24 -4.66 -16.61
N VAL A 345 22.84 -5.51 -17.55
CA VAL A 345 22.76 -5.26 -18.99
C VAL A 345 21.30 -5.03 -19.40
#